data_e83c720c16727ce3c3263919e5cdeffc
#
_entry.id   e83c720c16727ce3c3263919e5cdeffc
#
_cell.length_a   1.000
_cell.length_b   1.000
_cell.length_c   1.000
_cell.angle_alpha   90.00
_cell.angle_beta   90.00
_cell.angle_gamma   90.00
#
_symmetry.space_group_name_H-M   'P 1'
#
loop_
_entity.id
_entity.type
_entity.pdbx_description
1 polymer ?
#
loop_
_entity_poly.entity_id
_entity_poly.type
_entity_poly.pdbx_seq_one_letter_code
_entity_poly.pdbx_strand_id
1 'polypeptide(L)'
;MGPKVKKRYAALFIALLILIVGYSQRDQLVTRLLQVGIDRQFSSNIVDALGDGLHVALCGAGSPLPSPTASGPCVAVIANGELYVVDVGSNSPRNLGRMGWPVAALEGVFITHFHSDHIDGLGEIMTLRWAGGDFDTPLPVYGPTGIDRVVAGFNEAYALDFGYRQAHHGDAVTPLNAAGSQAVSFIKPPAGETVKLVEKDGLVVEAFAVTHAPVEPAVGYRFTYKDRSVVITGD
;
A
#
# COMPACT_ATOMS: atom_id res chain seq x y z
N MET A 1 64.26 6.02 -23.81
CA MET A 1 63.10 6.64 -23.13
C MET A 1 63.39 6.64 -21.63
N GLY A 2 63.52 7.80 -21.03
CA GLY A 2 63.90 7.92 -19.61
C GLY A 2 62.83 7.43 -18.67
N PRO A 3 63.13 7.09 -17.41
CA PRO A 3 62.19 6.47 -16.45
C PRO A 3 60.99 7.37 -16.14
N LYS A 4 61.09 8.68 -16.26
CA LYS A 4 59.94 9.62 -16.09
C LYS A 4 58.93 9.52 -17.22
N VAL A 5 59.33 9.20 -18.43
CA VAL A 5 58.46 9.04 -19.61
C VAL A 5 57.69 7.72 -19.50
N LYS A 6 58.32 6.62 -19.08
CA LYS A 6 57.68 5.33 -18.85
C LYS A 6 56.61 5.43 -17.76
N LYS A 7 56.82 6.17 -16.67
CA LYS A 7 55.84 6.40 -15.61
C LYS A 7 54.60 7.18 -16.09
N ARG A 8 54.78 8.17 -16.97
CA ARG A 8 53.66 8.93 -17.57
C ARG A 8 52.80 8.06 -18.48
N TYR A 9 53.39 7.24 -19.33
CA TYR A 9 52.61 6.31 -20.17
C TYR A 9 51.90 5.22 -19.37
N ALA A 10 52.50 4.71 -18.30
CA ALA A 10 51.87 3.77 -17.39
C ALA A 10 50.65 4.40 -16.69
N ALA A 11 50.77 5.65 -16.23
CA ALA A 11 49.63 6.35 -15.59
C ALA A 11 48.50 6.62 -16.59
N LEU A 12 48.80 7.03 -17.82
CA LEU A 12 47.82 7.22 -18.88
C LEU A 12 47.11 5.90 -19.26
N PHE A 13 47.85 4.82 -19.34
CA PHE A 13 47.30 3.49 -19.62
C PHE A 13 46.36 3.01 -18.50
N ILE A 14 46.71 3.22 -17.23
CA ILE A 14 45.87 2.90 -16.08
C ILE A 14 44.61 3.75 -16.10
N ALA A 15 44.71 5.06 -16.37
CA ALA A 15 43.55 5.95 -16.46
C ALA A 15 42.61 5.53 -17.59
N LEU A 16 43.13 5.14 -18.75
CA LEU A 16 42.34 4.65 -19.87
C LEU A 16 41.64 3.33 -19.53
N LEU A 17 42.34 2.40 -18.85
CA LEU A 17 41.75 1.16 -18.37
C LEU A 17 40.59 1.41 -17.38
N ILE A 18 40.76 2.33 -16.44
CA ILE A 18 39.69 2.72 -15.49
C ILE A 18 38.50 3.29 -16.24
N LEU A 19 38.73 4.12 -17.25
CA LEU A 19 37.64 4.67 -18.07
C LEU A 19 36.91 3.60 -18.87
N ILE A 20 37.62 2.65 -19.46
CA ILE A 20 37.05 1.55 -20.23
C ILE A 20 36.23 0.64 -19.31
N VAL A 21 36.76 0.28 -18.15
CA VAL A 21 36.04 -0.56 -17.16
C VAL A 21 34.83 0.19 -16.62
N GLY A 22 34.97 1.48 -16.28
CA GLY A 22 33.85 2.31 -15.82
C GLY A 22 32.76 2.43 -16.87
N TYR A 23 33.14 2.61 -18.14
CA TYR A 23 32.18 2.67 -19.25
C TYR A 23 31.49 1.31 -19.49
N SER A 24 32.23 0.20 -19.42
CA SER A 24 31.68 -1.16 -19.61
C SER A 24 30.73 -1.59 -18.46
N GLN A 25 30.92 -1.03 -17.26
CA GLN A 25 30.10 -1.37 -16.08
C GLN A 25 29.07 -0.29 -15.71
N ARG A 26 28.96 0.78 -16.52
CA ARG A 26 28.07 1.93 -16.23
C ARG A 26 26.63 1.50 -15.98
N ASP A 27 26.09 0.56 -16.77
CA ASP A 27 24.70 0.13 -16.68
C ASP A 27 24.45 -0.63 -15.36
N GLN A 28 25.42 -1.47 -14.93
CA GLN A 28 25.37 -2.14 -13.64
C GLN A 28 25.47 -1.15 -12.47
N LEU A 29 26.34 -0.14 -12.60
CA LEU A 29 26.51 0.91 -11.59
C LEU A 29 25.23 1.74 -11.45
N VAL A 30 24.66 2.18 -12.58
CA VAL A 30 23.40 2.95 -12.61
C VAL A 30 22.27 2.11 -12.01
N THR A 31 22.14 0.83 -12.39
CA THR A 31 21.12 -0.08 -11.83
C THR A 31 21.29 -0.22 -10.32
N ARG A 32 22.52 -0.42 -9.82
CA ARG A 32 22.77 -0.50 -8.37
C ARG A 32 22.46 0.81 -7.63
N LEU A 33 22.80 1.96 -8.20
CA LEU A 33 22.48 3.25 -7.60
C LEU A 33 20.98 3.52 -7.58
N LEU A 34 20.27 3.16 -8.65
CA LEU A 34 18.81 3.21 -8.70
C LEU A 34 18.19 2.26 -7.67
N GLN A 35 18.68 1.02 -7.56
CA GLN A 35 18.24 0.06 -6.55
C GLN A 35 18.40 0.63 -5.14
N VAL A 36 19.60 1.13 -4.80
CA VAL A 36 19.85 1.76 -3.49
C VAL A 36 18.95 2.97 -3.25
N GLY A 37 18.65 3.77 -4.28
CA GLY A 37 17.72 4.89 -4.19
C GLY A 37 16.28 4.42 -3.93
N ILE A 38 15.85 3.40 -4.67
CA ILE A 38 14.56 2.75 -4.51
C ILE A 38 14.46 2.13 -3.12
N ASP A 39 15.43 1.32 -2.72
CA ASP A 39 15.45 0.67 -1.40
C ASP A 39 15.39 1.70 -0.27
N ARG A 40 16.11 2.82 -0.37
CA ARG A 40 16.04 3.91 0.63
C ARG A 40 14.67 4.58 0.69
N GLN A 41 14.01 4.76 -0.44
CA GLN A 41 12.70 5.39 -0.50
C GLN A 41 11.60 4.48 0.02
N PHE A 42 11.72 3.17 -0.22
CA PHE A 42 10.73 2.17 0.22
C PHE A 42 11.06 1.51 1.56
N SER A 43 12.29 1.65 2.08
CA SER A 43 12.69 1.16 3.41
C SER A 43 12.41 2.15 4.54
N SER A 44 11.94 3.36 4.26
CA SER A 44 11.47 4.26 5.32
C SER A 44 10.12 3.78 5.84
N ASN A 45 10.16 2.87 6.78
CA ASN A 45 8.97 2.41 7.48
C ASN A 45 8.69 3.37 8.64
N ILE A 46 7.74 4.28 8.45
CA ILE A 46 7.35 5.23 9.51
C ILE A 46 6.78 4.49 10.72
N VAL A 47 6.24 3.29 10.56
CA VAL A 47 5.67 2.47 11.64
C VAL A 47 6.74 2.14 12.68
N ASP A 48 7.97 1.84 12.26
CA ASP A 48 9.08 1.53 13.16
C ASP A 48 9.50 2.74 14.02
N ALA A 49 9.20 3.95 13.56
CA ALA A 49 9.46 5.19 14.30
C ALA A 49 8.32 5.58 15.25
N LEU A 50 7.14 4.98 15.09
CA LEU A 50 6.00 5.19 15.97
C LEU A 50 6.12 4.26 17.20
N GLY A 51 5.86 4.80 18.36
CA GLY A 51 5.76 3.98 19.58
C GLY A 51 4.50 3.10 19.54
N ASP A 52 4.44 2.14 20.46
CA ASP A 52 3.25 1.32 20.64
C ASP A 52 2.04 2.17 21.03
N GLY A 53 1.05 2.25 20.15
CA GLY A 53 -0.13 3.10 20.28
C GLY A 53 -1.10 2.97 19.11
N LEU A 54 -2.15 3.79 19.17
CA LEU A 54 -3.09 3.99 18.08
C LEU A 54 -2.71 5.28 17.33
N HIS A 55 -2.29 5.14 16.07
CA HIS A 55 -1.86 6.26 15.24
C HIS A 55 -2.75 6.38 14.01
N VAL A 56 -2.95 7.62 13.55
CA VAL A 56 -3.84 7.92 12.43
C VAL A 56 -3.17 8.92 11.50
N ALA A 57 -3.31 8.73 10.18
CA ALA A 57 -2.89 9.69 9.19
C ALA A 57 -3.91 9.79 8.05
N LEU A 58 -4.08 10.99 7.52
CA LEU A 58 -4.89 11.23 6.33
C LEU A 58 -4.04 11.00 5.09
N CYS A 59 -4.29 9.91 4.39
CA CYS A 59 -3.65 9.59 3.11
C CYS A 59 -4.39 10.15 1.90
N GLY A 60 -5.61 10.63 2.10
CA GLY A 60 -6.41 11.34 1.12
C GLY A 60 -7.63 11.98 1.77
N ALA A 61 -7.97 13.20 1.34
CA ALA A 61 -9.12 13.98 1.81
C ALA A 61 -9.76 14.73 0.64
N GLY A 62 -9.64 14.20 -0.57
CA GLY A 62 -10.29 14.70 -1.77
C GLY A 62 -11.73 14.24 -1.85
N SER A 63 -12.44 14.72 -2.86
CA SER A 63 -13.80 14.35 -3.23
C SER A 63 -13.79 13.70 -4.62
N PRO A 64 -14.94 13.27 -5.18
CA PRO A 64 -14.98 12.75 -6.54
C PRO A 64 -14.59 13.77 -7.62
N LEU A 65 -14.51 15.06 -7.26
CA LEU A 65 -14.07 16.10 -8.19
C LEU A 65 -12.55 16.09 -8.37
N PRO A 66 -12.04 16.23 -9.60
CA PRO A 66 -10.60 16.24 -9.86
C PRO A 66 -9.90 17.33 -9.07
N SER A 67 -8.83 16.97 -8.37
CA SER A 67 -7.96 17.90 -7.65
C SER A 67 -6.51 17.69 -8.05
N PRO A 68 -5.72 18.73 -8.33
CA PRO A 68 -4.31 18.58 -8.63
C PRO A 68 -3.47 18.23 -7.39
N THR A 69 -3.99 18.40 -6.19
CA THR A 69 -3.24 18.29 -4.92
C THR A 69 -3.83 17.32 -3.92
N ALA A 70 -5.10 16.92 -4.06
CA ALA A 70 -5.76 16.01 -3.13
C ALA A 70 -5.93 14.62 -3.76
N SER A 71 -5.63 13.59 -2.98
CA SER A 71 -6.00 12.20 -3.27
C SER A 71 -7.42 11.94 -2.77
N GLY A 72 -8.12 10.98 -3.36
CA GLY A 72 -9.43 10.54 -2.89
C GLY A 72 -9.42 10.08 -1.43
N PRO A 73 -10.58 9.90 -0.79
CA PRO A 73 -10.71 9.56 0.62
C PRO A 73 -9.83 8.38 1.04
N CYS A 74 -9.07 8.56 2.12
CA CYS A 74 -8.17 7.54 2.65
C CYS A 74 -7.70 7.91 4.06
N VAL A 75 -7.93 7.03 5.02
CA VAL A 75 -7.42 7.16 6.39
C VAL A 75 -6.58 5.93 6.72
N ALA A 76 -5.30 6.14 7.01
CA ALA A 76 -4.42 5.10 7.51
C ALA A 76 -4.52 5.03 9.04
N VAL A 77 -4.62 3.81 9.57
CA VAL A 77 -4.64 3.53 11.02
C VAL A 77 -3.55 2.53 11.33
N ILE A 78 -2.73 2.83 12.34
CA ILE A 78 -1.77 1.88 12.90
C ILE A 78 -2.14 1.56 14.33
N ALA A 79 -2.21 0.28 14.62
CA ALA A 79 -2.37 -0.25 15.97
C ALA A 79 -1.48 -1.49 16.11
N ASN A 80 -0.79 -1.63 17.22
CA ASN A 80 0.13 -2.75 17.45
C ASN A 80 1.20 -2.94 16.35
N GLY A 81 1.64 -1.86 15.72
CA GLY A 81 2.60 -1.91 14.61
C GLY A 81 2.01 -2.40 13.27
N GLU A 82 0.71 -2.69 13.19
CA GLU A 82 0.00 -3.17 12.01
C GLU A 82 -0.72 -2.02 11.30
N LEU A 83 -0.59 -1.97 9.98
CA LEU A 83 -1.21 -0.95 9.13
C LEU A 83 -2.55 -1.41 8.59
N TYR A 84 -3.55 -0.57 8.75
CA TYR A 84 -4.89 -0.69 8.16
C TYR A 84 -5.25 0.59 7.41
N VAL A 85 -6.15 0.49 6.44
CA VAL A 85 -6.64 1.63 5.66
C VAL A 85 -8.16 1.63 5.61
N VAL A 86 -8.78 2.78 5.86
CA VAL A 86 -10.21 3.02 5.64
C VAL A 86 -10.37 3.87 4.40
N ASP A 87 -11.11 3.35 3.45
CA ASP A 87 -11.27 3.82 2.07
C ASP A 87 -9.97 3.91 1.28
N VAL A 88 -10.05 3.68 -0.01
CA VAL A 88 -8.91 3.69 -0.92
C VAL A 88 -9.30 4.48 -2.17
N GLY A 89 -9.38 5.77 -2.03
CA GLY A 89 -9.67 6.65 -3.15
C GLY A 89 -8.52 6.76 -4.14
N SER A 90 -8.79 7.39 -5.26
CA SER A 90 -7.80 7.56 -6.34
C SER A 90 -6.53 8.23 -5.85
N ASN A 91 -5.36 7.73 -6.30
CA ASN A 91 -4.02 8.20 -5.93
C ASN A 91 -3.64 8.03 -4.44
N SER A 92 -4.52 7.54 -3.58
CA SER A 92 -4.21 7.35 -2.14
C SER A 92 -3.13 6.29 -1.88
N PRO A 93 -3.03 5.17 -2.64
CA PRO A 93 -1.93 4.21 -2.45
C PRO A 93 -0.55 4.82 -2.70
N ARG A 94 -0.43 5.66 -3.73
CA ARG A 94 0.83 6.38 -4.02
C ARG A 94 1.14 7.42 -2.95
N ASN A 95 0.11 8.05 -2.40
CA ASN A 95 0.29 9.03 -1.34
C ASN A 95 0.77 8.37 -0.05
N LEU A 96 0.23 7.19 0.31
CA LEU A 96 0.75 6.37 1.40
C LEU A 96 2.25 6.10 1.24
N GLY A 97 2.67 5.64 0.05
CA GLY A 97 4.10 5.41 -0.25
C GLY A 97 4.95 6.68 -0.12
N ARG A 98 4.46 7.86 -0.60
CA ARG A 98 5.17 9.15 -0.44
C ARG A 98 5.29 9.59 1.01
N MET A 99 4.32 9.23 1.84
CA MET A 99 4.33 9.50 3.29
C MET A 99 5.22 8.53 4.07
N GLY A 100 5.82 7.53 3.40
CA GLY A 100 6.68 6.51 4.03
C GLY A 100 5.91 5.40 4.73
N TRP A 101 4.61 5.24 4.41
CA TRP A 101 3.79 4.16 4.98
C TRP A 101 4.03 2.86 4.21
N PRO A 102 4.26 1.74 4.91
CA PRO A 102 4.62 0.48 4.27
C PRO A 102 3.39 -0.23 3.68
N VAL A 103 2.95 0.18 2.49
CA VAL A 103 1.81 -0.46 1.81
C VAL A 103 2.01 -1.96 1.64
N ALA A 104 3.26 -2.39 1.51
CA ALA A 104 3.65 -3.80 1.47
C ALA A 104 3.30 -4.59 2.75
N ALA A 105 3.13 -3.91 3.90
CA ALA A 105 2.76 -4.50 5.19
C ALA A 105 1.29 -4.24 5.57
N LEU A 106 0.43 -3.92 4.59
CA LEU A 106 -0.98 -3.63 4.83
C LEU A 106 -1.74 -4.89 5.26
N GLU A 107 -2.36 -4.86 6.43
CA GLU A 107 -3.12 -5.98 6.99
C GLU A 107 -4.56 -6.06 6.47
N GLY A 108 -5.17 -4.92 6.16
CA GLY A 108 -6.55 -4.89 5.66
C GLY A 108 -7.04 -3.53 5.22
N VAL A 109 -8.04 -3.55 4.36
CA VAL A 109 -8.78 -2.38 3.88
C VAL A 109 -10.22 -2.44 4.38
N PHE A 110 -10.77 -1.31 4.80
CA PHE A 110 -12.15 -1.16 5.27
C PHE A 110 -12.86 -0.14 4.39
N ILE A 111 -13.89 -0.56 3.66
CA ILE A 111 -14.64 0.30 2.74
C ILE A 111 -15.93 0.77 3.40
N THR A 112 -16.11 2.09 3.48
CA THR A 112 -17.28 2.69 4.14
C THR A 112 -18.53 2.57 3.29
N HIS A 113 -18.42 2.83 1.98
CA HIS A 113 -19.48 2.71 0.98
C HIS A 113 -18.89 2.60 -0.43
N PHE A 114 -19.71 2.47 -1.47
CA PHE A 114 -19.22 2.09 -2.80
C PHE A 114 -19.22 3.22 -3.84
N HIS A 115 -19.09 4.49 -3.42
CA HIS A 115 -18.73 5.53 -4.37
C HIS A 115 -17.35 5.28 -4.95
N SER A 116 -17.15 5.65 -6.21
CA SER A 116 -15.90 5.37 -6.93
C SER A 116 -14.69 6.00 -6.26
N ASP A 117 -14.82 7.21 -5.76
CA ASP A 117 -13.73 7.93 -5.10
C ASP A 117 -13.29 7.30 -3.76
N HIS A 118 -14.06 6.36 -3.19
CA HIS A 118 -13.70 5.56 -2.01
C HIS A 118 -13.05 4.20 -2.36
N ILE A 119 -13.17 3.75 -3.62
CA ILE A 119 -12.70 2.42 -4.04
C ILE A 119 -11.71 2.44 -5.21
N ASP A 120 -11.55 3.53 -5.93
CA ASP A 120 -10.76 3.64 -7.18
C ASP A 120 -9.30 3.15 -7.04
N GLY A 121 -8.70 3.30 -5.86
CA GLY A 121 -7.33 2.88 -5.58
C GLY A 121 -7.17 1.40 -5.22
N LEU A 122 -8.26 0.62 -5.12
CA LEU A 122 -8.22 -0.75 -4.63
C LEU A 122 -7.33 -1.67 -5.48
N GLY A 123 -7.40 -1.54 -6.81
CA GLY A 123 -6.54 -2.32 -7.70
C GLY A 123 -5.05 -2.04 -7.52
N GLU A 124 -4.68 -0.77 -7.31
CA GLU A 124 -3.29 -0.40 -7.07
C GLU A 124 -2.79 -0.87 -5.70
N ILE A 125 -3.58 -0.68 -4.64
CA ILE A 125 -3.14 -1.04 -3.28
C ILE A 125 -2.98 -2.55 -3.10
N MET A 126 -3.89 -3.37 -3.64
CA MET A 126 -3.78 -4.82 -3.57
C MET A 126 -2.55 -5.34 -4.33
N THR A 127 -2.20 -4.71 -5.47
CA THR A 127 -1.01 -5.05 -6.25
C THR A 127 0.28 -4.67 -5.53
N LEU A 128 0.34 -3.48 -4.90
CA LEU A 128 1.50 -3.02 -4.13
C LEU A 128 1.75 -3.91 -2.90
N ARG A 129 0.68 -4.30 -2.19
CA ARG A 129 0.79 -5.23 -1.07
C ARG A 129 1.30 -6.59 -1.50
N TRP A 130 0.73 -7.16 -2.55
CA TRP A 130 1.10 -8.47 -3.06
C TRP A 130 2.55 -8.52 -3.56
N ALA A 131 2.95 -7.54 -4.42
CA ALA A 131 4.28 -7.55 -5.02
C ALA A 131 5.40 -7.08 -4.09
N GLY A 132 5.08 -6.39 -3.00
CA GLY A 132 6.06 -5.83 -2.06
C GLY A 132 6.04 -6.47 -0.68
N GLY A 133 5.00 -7.24 -0.35
CA GLY A 133 4.81 -7.87 0.97
C GLY A 133 5.22 -9.34 1.00
N ASP A 134 5.25 -9.88 2.21
CA ASP A 134 5.51 -11.31 2.48
C ASP A 134 4.22 -11.96 3.01
N PHE A 135 3.17 -11.92 2.17
CA PHE A 135 1.88 -12.50 2.49
C PHE A 135 1.63 -13.76 1.65
N ASP A 136 1.00 -14.75 2.25
CA ASP A 136 0.58 -16.00 1.61
C ASP A 136 -0.93 -16.02 1.27
N THR A 137 -1.63 -14.92 1.55
CA THR A 137 -3.08 -14.74 1.34
C THR A 137 -3.38 -13.40 0.66
N PRO A 138 -4.48 -13.33 -0.13
CA PRO A 138 -4.95 -12.07 -0.72
C PRO A 138 -5.27 -11.01 0.34
N LEU A 139 -5.24 -9.73 -0.06
CA LEU A 139 -5.57 -8.60 0.81
C LEU A 139 -7.02 -8.71 1.33
N PRO A 140 -7.26 -8.79 2.64
CA PRO A 140 -8.60 -8.72 3.19
C PRO A 140 -9.23 -7.35 2.96
N VAL A 141 -10.42 -7.31 2.38
CA VAL A 141 -11.20 -6.08 2.16
C VAL A 141 -12.54 -6.22 2.84
N TYR A 142 -12.68 -5.52 3.96
CA TYR A 142 -13.89 -5.47 4.77
C TYR A 142 -14.87 -4.44 4.20
N GLY A 143 -16.14 -4.79 4.12
CA GLY A 143 -17.18 -3.86 3.70
C GLY A 143 -18.58 -4.40 3.92
N PRO A 144 -19.59 -3.52 3.86
CA PRO A 144 -20.97 -3.97 3.97
C PRO A 144 -21.39 -4.85 2.77
N THR A 145 -22.55 -5.48 2.83
CA THR A 145 -23.10 -6.29 1.76
C THR A 145 -22.97 -5.59 0.39
N GLY A 146 -22.33 -6.25 -0.57
CA GLY A 146 -21.99 -5.72 -1.89
C GLY A 146 -20.47 -5.58 -2.12
N ILE A 147 -19.65 -5.63 -1.07
CA ILE A 147 -18.19 -5.58 -1.19
C ILE A 147 -17.62 -6.73 -2.02
N ASP A 148 -18.27 -7.89 -1.96
CA ASP A 148 -17.94 -9.07 -2.77
C ASP A 148 -17.95 -8.78 -4.27
N ARG A 149 -18.90 -7.97 -4.76
CA ARG A 149 -18.98 -7.55 -6.16
C ARG A 149 -17.85 -6.59 -6.54
N VAL A 150 -17.51 -5.66 -5.64
CA VAL A 150 -16.41 -4.70 -5.86
C VAL A 150 -15.10 -5.47 -5.95
N VAL A 151 -14.81 -6.31 -4.97
CA VAL A 151 -13.59 -7.13 -4.92
C VAL A 151 -13.47 -8.05 -6.13
N ALA A 152 -14.56 -8.74 -6.51
CA ALA A 152 -14.56 -9.60 -7.70
C ALA A 152 -14.27 -8.80 -8.98
N GLY A 153 -14.84 -7.60 -9.13
CA GLY A 153 -14.60 -6.72 -10.27
C GLY A 153 -13.14 -6.28 -10.39
N PHE A 154 -12.50 -5.88 -9.29
CA PHE A 154 -11.09 -5.51 -9.28
C PHE A 154 -10.18 -6.72 -9.52
N ASN A 155 -10.45 -7.87 -8.93
CA ASN A 155 -9.68 -9.09 -9.17
C ASN A 155 -9.75 -9.51 -10.65
N GLU A 156 -10.93 -9.46 -11.27
CA GLU A 156 -11.10 -9.74 -12.69
C GLU A 156 -10.35 -8.76 -13.58
N ALA A 157 -10.44 -7.45 -13.28
CA ALA A 157 -9.74 -6.42 -14.04
C ALA A 157 -8.20 -6.57 -14.00
N TYR A 158 -7.66 -7.12 -12.92
CA TYR A 158 -6.22 -7.31 -12.71
C TYR A 158 -5.73 -8.74 -12.99
N ALA A 159 -6.61 -9.67 -13.35
CA ALA A 159 -6.28 -11.09 -13.52
C ALA A 159 -5.12 -11.34 -14.50
N LEU A 160 -5.04 -10.59 -15.60
CA LEU A 160 -3.94 -10.69 -16.56
C LEU A 160 -2.62 -10.16 -15.97
N ASP A 161 -2.66 -9.05 -15.24
CA ASP A 161 -1.48 -8.44 -14.62
C ASP A 161 -0.87 -9.38 -13.55
N PHE A 162 -1.69 -10.11 -12.80
CA PHE A 162 -1.20 -11.12 -11.86
C PHE A 162 -0.35 -12.19 -12.56
N GLY A 163 -0.81 -12.71 -13.69
CA GLY A 163 -0.05 -13.66 -14.49
C GLY A 163 1.25 -13.08 -15.05
N TYR A 164 1.23 -11.83 -15.51
CA TYR A 164 2.43 -11.16 -16.04
C TYR A 164 3.49 -10.91 -14.96
N ARG A 165 3.07 -10.45 -13.79
CA ARG A 165 4.01 -10.22 -12.68
C ARG A 165 4.59 -11.51 -12.14
N GLN A 166 3.77 -12.54 -11.96
CA GLN A 166 4.26 -13.84 -11.54
C GLN A 166 5.27 -14.42 -12.55
N ALA A 167 5.02 -14.29 -13.86
CA ALA A 167 5.97 -14.71 -14.89
C ALA A 167 7.29 -13.90 -14.87
N HIS A 168 7.26 -12.62 -14.48
CA HIS A 168 8.45 -11.76 -14.40
C HIS A 168 9.25 -11.95 -13.11
N HIS A 169 8.58 -12.12 -11.95
CA HIS A 169 9.21 -12.07 -10.63
C HIS A 169 9.27 -13.43 -9.94
N GLY A 170 8.45 -14.39 -10.38
CA GLY A 170 8.37 -15.76 -9.81
C GLY A 170 7.61 -15.84 -8.49
N ASP A 171 7.30 -17.06 -8.08
CA ASP A 171 6.51 -17.35 -6.88
C ASP A 171 7.12 -16.82 -5.56
N ALA A 172 8.45 -16.67 -5.53
CA ALA A 172 9.13 -16.16 -4.34
C ALA A 172 8.83 -14.68 -4.05
N VAL A 173 8.40 -13.90 -5.07
CA VAL A 173 8.10 -12.48 -4.94
C VAL A 173 6.61 -12.21 -5.15
N THR A 174 5.99 -12.95 -6.07
CA THR A 174 4.59 -12.75 -6.47
C THR A 174 3.83 -14.08 -6.50
N PRO A 175 3.62 -14.73 -5.34
CA PRO A 175 2.89 -15.99 -5.25
C PRO A 175 1.41 -15.79 -5.61
N LEU A 176 0.88 -16.55 -6.58
CA LEU A 176 -0.49 -16.38 -7.08
C LEU A 176 -1.58 -16.62 -6.01
N ASN A 177 -1.30 -17.44 -5.00
CA ASN A 177 -2.23 -17.64 -3.89
C ASN A 177 -2.45 -16.39 -3.02
N ALA A 178 -1.56 -15.41 -3.08
CA ALA A 178 -1.66 -14.13 -2.38
C ALA A 178 -2.10 -12.97 -3.30
N ALA A 179 -2.29 -13.23 -4.60
CA ALA A 179 -2.66 -12.20 -5.56
C ALA A 179 -4.07 -11.66 -5.33
N GLY A 180 -4.24 -10.35 -5.54
CA GLY A 180 -5.54 -9.70 -5.47
C GLY A 180 -6.03 -9.45 -4.04
N SER A 181 -7.34 -9.50 -3.87
CA SER A 181 -8.02 -9.22 -2.62
C SER A 181 -9.13 -10.23 -2.32
N GLN A 182 -9.47 -10.36 -1.04
CA GLN A 182 -10.54 -11.22 -0.54
C GLN A 182 -11.59 -10.39 0.18
N ALA A 183 -12.85 -10.50 -0.25
CA ALA A 183 -13.95 -9.81 0.41
C ALA A 183 -14.27 -10.42 1.79
N VAL A 184 -14.40 -9.56 2.78
CA VAL A 184 -14.95 -9.88 4.11
C VAL A 184 -16.24 -9.09 4.28
N SER A 185 -17.34 -9.66 3.79
CA SER A 185 -18.64 -9.02 3.76
C SER A 185 -19.37 -9.16 5.10
N PHE A 186 -20.05 -8.09 5.51
CA PHE A 186 -20.92 -8.10 6.68
C PHE A 186 -22.23 -7.34 6.41
N ILE A 187 -23.25 -7.62 7.20
CA ILE A 187 -24.52 -6.91 7.14
C ILE A 187 -24.37 -5.60 7.91
N LYS A 188 -24.75 -4.45 7.29
CA LYS A 188 -24.81 -3.16 7.97
C LYS A 188 -25.62 -3.31 9.26
N PRO A 189 -25.06 -3.00 10.44
CA PRO A 189 -25.80 -3.13 11.69
C PRO A 189 -26.94 -2.09 11.76
N PRO A 190 -27.98 -2.35 12.57
CA PRO A 190 -28.99 -1.35 12.90
C PRO A 190 -28.37 -0.10 13.52
N ALA A 191 -29.08 1.04 13.42
CA ALA A 191 -28.63 2.29 14.05
C ALA A 191 -28.48 2.11 15.58
N GLY A 192 -27.32 2.53 16.09
CA GLY A 192 -26.95 2.38 17.51
C GLY A 192 -26.31 1.06 17.88
N GLU A 193 -26.23 0.11 16.94
CA GLU A 193 -25.52 -1.16 17.13
C GLU A 193 -24.19 -1.19 16.38
N THR A 194 -23.31 -2.13 16.75
CA THR A 194 -22.03 -2.38 16.09
C THR A 194 -21.88 -3.84 15.73
N VAL A 195 -21.07 -4.11 14.72
CA VAL A 195 -20.59 -5.46 14.40
C VAL A 195 -19.07 -5.49 14.51
N LYS A 196 -18.53 -6.43 15.30
CA LYS A 196 -17.10 -6.65 15.44
C LYS A 196 -16.57 -7.38 14.21
N LEU A 197 -15.53 -6.83 13.60
CA LEU A 197 -14.91 -7.35 12.39
C LEU A 197 -13.52 -7.94 12.64
N VAL A 198 -12.75 -7.31 13.52
CA VAL A 198 -11.39 -7.74 13.90
C VAL A 198 -11.28 -7.70 15.42
N GLU A 199 -10.66 -8.74 15.99
CA GLU A 199 -10.19 -8.76 17.38
C GLU A 199 -8.87 -9.52 17.41
N LYS A 200 -7.77 -8.77 17.54
CA LYS A 200 -6.41 -9.31 17.45
C LYS A 200 -5.45 -8.46 18.28
N ASP A 201 -4.68 -9.07 19.15
CA ASP A 201 -3.57 -8.46 19.89
C ASP A 201 -3.91 -7.11 20.57
N GLY A 202 -5.13 -7.01 21.10
CA GLY A 202 -5.64 -5.81 21.77
C GLY A 202 -6.28 -4.78 20.84
N LEU A 203 -6.22 -4.98 19.52
CA LEU A 203 -7.00 -4.21 18.55
C LEU A 203 -8.39 -4.80 18.41
N VAL A 204 -9.40 -3.94 18.48
CA VAL A 204 -10.80 -4.25 18.11
C VAL A 204 -11.23 -3.28 17.02
N VAL A 205 -11.76 -3.81 15.92
CA VAL A 205 -12.38 -3.01 14.85
C VAL A 205 -13.85 -3.36 14.76
N GLU A 206 -14.69 -2.34 14.85
CA GLU A 206 -16.14 -2.45 14.76
C GLU A 206 -16.68 -1.55 13.65
N ALA A 207 -17.71 -2.02 12.94
CA ALA A 207 -18.49 -1.20 12.03
C ALA A 207 -19.80 -0.77 12.68
N PHE A 208 -20.28 0.41 12.31
CA PHE A 208 -21.57 0.96 12.73
C PHE A 208 -22.29 1.63 11.55
N ALA A 209 -23.61 1.74 11.65
CA ALA A 209 -24.42 2.40 10.62
C ALA A 209 -24.16 3.89 10.56
N VAL A 210 -24.01 4.45 9.35
CA VAL A 210 -24.07 5.89 9.08
C VAL A 210 -25.19 6.19 8.08
N THR A 211 -25.61 7.45 8.03
CA THR A 211 -26.64 7.91 7.08
C THR A 211 -25.97 8.71 5.98
N HIS A 212 -26.02 8.20 4.76
CA HIS A 212 -25.47 8.84 3.57
C HIS A 212 -26.47 8.77 2.40
N ALA A 213 -27.75 9.09 2.68
CA ALA A 213 -28.81 8.96 1.68
C ALA A 213 -28.53 9.78 0.41
N PRO A 214 -28.78 9.21 -0.81
CA PRO A 214 -29.47 7.94 -1.07
C PRO A 214 -28.54 6.72 -1.12
N VAL A 215 -27.30 6.80 -0.66
CA VAL A 215 -26.29 5.74 -0.73
C VAL A 215 -26.51 4.72 0.39
N GLU A 216 -26.77 3.48 0.01
CA GLU A 216 -26.99 2.35 0.92
C GLU A 216 -26.36 1.07 0.34
N PRO A 217 -25.66 0.30 1.14
CA PRO A 217 -25.31 0.55 2.54
C PRO A 217 -24.14 1.53 2.72
N ALA A 218 -24.17 2.29 3.83
CA ALA A 218 -23.06 3.12 4.27
C ALA A 218 -22.76 2.85 5.75
N VAL A 219 -21.48 2.73 6.10
CA VAL A 219 -20.98 2.39 7.45
C VAL A 219 -19.79 3.25 7.81
N GLY A 220 -19.58 3.44 9.11
CA GLY A 220 -18.34 3.93 9.68
C GLY A 220 -17.61 2.83 10.44
N TYR A 221 -16.37 3.11 10.81
CA TYR A 221 -15.52 2.18 11.55
C TYR A 221 -14.98 2.80 12.83
N ARG A 222 -14.91 2.00 13.90
CA ARG A 222 -14.22 2.34 15.13
C ARG A 222 -13.08 1.37 15.34
N PHE A 223 -11.87 1.91 15.44
CA PHE A 223 -10.67 1.19 15.85
C PHE A 223 -10.41 1.50 17.32
N THR A 224 -10.34 0.49 18.14
CA THR A 224 -10.00 0.60 19.57
C THR A 224 -8.75 -0.20 19.83
N TYR A 225 -7.73 0.45 20.39
CA TYR A 225 -6.50 -0.19 20.80
C TYR A 225 -6.09 0.33 22.18
N LYS A 226 -5.96 -0.59 23.16
CA LYS A 226 -5.75 -0.26 24.55
C LYS A 226 -6.84 0.70 25.07
N ASP A 227 -6.45 1.87 25.57
CA ASP A 227 -7.32 2.92 26.13
C ASP A 227 -7.72 3.99 25.10
N ARG A 228 -7.41 3.80 23.83
CA ARG A 228 -7.63 4.76 22.75
C ARG A 228 -8.59 4.23 21.70
N SER A 229 -9.36 5.12 21.12
CA SER A 229 -10.18 4.81 19.96
C SER A 229 -10.17 5.95 18.95
N VAL A 230 -10.34 5.58 17.69
CA VAL A 230 -10.59 6.49 16.57
C VAL A 230 -11.85 6.05 15.85
N VAL A 231 -12.67 7.01 15.47
CA VAL A 231 -13.89 6.79 14.70
C VAL A 231 -13.75 7.46 13.34
N ILE A 232 -14.05 6.72 12.28
CA ILE A 232 -14.00 7.15 10.89
C ILE A 232 -15.39 6.91 10.32
N THR A 233 -16.09 7.99 9.99
CA THR A 233 -17.50 7.93 9.60
C THR A 233 -17.71 7.66 8.11
N GLY A 234 -16.71 7.89 7.27
CA GLY A 234 -16.91 8.09 5.85
C GLY A 234 -17.57 9.45 5.59
N ASP A 235 -18.40 9.50 4.57
CA ASP A 235 -19.14 10.71 4.18
C ASP A 235 -20.41 10.91 5.02
#